data_0030603a169c8d10b12cc64c98cfd530
#
_entry.id   0030603a169c8d10b12cc64c98cfd530
#
_cell.length_a   1.000
_cell.length_b   1.000
_cell.length_c   1.000
_cell.angle_alpha   90.00
_cell.angle_beta   90.00
_cell.angle_gamma   90.00
#
_symmetry.space_group_name_H-M   'P 1'
#
loop_
_entity.id
_entity.type
_entity.pdbx_description
1 polymer ?
#
loop_
_entity_poly.entity_id
_entity_poly.type
_entity_poly.pdbx_seq_one_letter_code
_entity_poly.pdbx_strand_id
1 'polypeptide(L)'
;MHIVFGNITRWQLPLLTILKYFNFKVFYLYIDVQSDIKKNKIANKLKEKNIFPLPIELEKKLSGKATSALSDFDPDEIGYKKNLKLAPDEILKKYCNLFSIDEKNIKKLRLVLQDVIFSQQMSTSGRLGIWAALYPSKKIIYVSFETKSFYTSDTGSNITKIIIPIDIFRFFIKIPKKIFSFFSKFISKNNIQKENENLNNNIIKKFEKQKVVFVVHKGIYIGYSDNGASKNNLLFEKSLYYSDDINSYFNKYNLLHLDYSNYPSPDKNINWLCIKTVSISNSKVFFKTLLASLKTLYLIRSWSTFLGWVLCMQQYNSYLKYHEAIKKFKNLKVAIIDYDCLCPKPLILALEKNNIKTVATQERFITTFYTSFANVVLDTYYAASEYSAKIIKKSKYYDIKNIVPVGQYRSDYISLYKGQSIPEEISSAKKSGKKILVVLGHHCPNHWFESYTDPIVNWSAQISFLEDVIRLSQNLDNTFIILRYKVLDWASDPYFKNILNKINNCKNIVISNNYEESHYSYKLCANADLIIAKNTSLADECLVHEIPVLFHEYTHNMKKIIAGAFDYLSSGIICYDFEELLEKSKSLLFNSSNKLRDEITELNKKIYHVKEKSNIKNKVMLDCIRIIENS
;
A
#
# COMPACT_ATOMS: atom_id res chain seq x y z
N MET A 1 -33.35 11.43 2.57
CA MET A 1 -32.38 11.45 1.48
C MET A 1 -30.99 11.77 2.04
N HIS A 2 -29.95 11.03 1.64
CA HIS A 2 -28.57 11.28 2.03
C HIS A 2 -27.80 11.76 0.80
N ILE A 3 -27.00 12.81 0.96
CA ILE A 3 -26.13 13.33 -0.11
C ILE A 3 -24.70 13.07 0.32
N VAL A 4 -23.95 12.33 -0.51
CA VAL A 4 -22.57 11.94 -0.24
C VAL A 4 -21.66 12.56 -1.30
N PHE A 5 -20.75 13.40 -0.88
CA PHE A 5 -19.71 13.95 -1.75
C PHE A 5 -18.49 13.03 -1.80
N GLY A 6 -17.94 12.83 -2.97
CA GLY A 6 -16.68 12.07 -3.16
C GLY A 6 -15.52 12.80 -2.50
N ASN A 7 -14.73 13.52 -3.29
CA ASN A 7 -13.65 14.35 -2.77
C ASN A 7 -14.11 15.79 -2.52
N ILE A 8 -13.81 16.31 -1.34
CA ILE A 8 -14.06 17.71 -0.99
C ILE A 8 -12.80 18.53 -1.16
N THR A 9 -12.95 19.66 -1.84
CA THR A 9 -11.99 20.74 -1.93
C THR A 9 -12.58 22.04 -1.36
N ARG A 10 -11.75 23.04 -1.13
CA ARG A 10 -12.21 24.30 -0.51
C ARG A 10 -13.37 24.99 -1.24
N TRP A 11 -13.42 24.91 -2.57
CA TRP A 11 -14.44 25.59 -3.36
C TRP A 11 -15.85 24.97 -3.21
N GLN A 12 -15.97 23.74 -2.72
CA GLN A 12 -17.22 23.05 -2.50
C GLN A 12 -17.88 23.39 -1.14
N LEU A 13 -17.11 23.95 -0.19
CA LEU A 13 -17.60 24.27 1.14
C LEU A 13 -18.89 25.13 1.17
N PRO A 14 -19.03 26.17 0.31
CA PRO A 14 -20.28 26.94 0.24
C PRO A 14 -21.48 26.07 -0.17
N LEU A 15 -21.31 25.21 -1.19
CA LEU A 15 -22.38 24.31 -1.66
C LEU A 15 -22.84 23.35 -0.54
N LEU A 16 -21.89 22.75 0.17
CA LEU A 16 -22.18 21.86 1.30
C LEU A 16 -22.98 22.58 2.38
N THR A 17 -22.61 23.83 2.67
CA THR A 17 -23.30 24.66 3.66
C THR A 17 -24.74 24.99 3.24
N ILE A 18 -24.93 25.32 1.95
CA ILE A 18 -26.27 25.58 1.39
C ILE A 18 -27.16 24.33 1.48
N LEU A 19 -26.65 23.16 1.07
CA LEU A 19 -27.39 21.91 1.16
C LEU A 19 -27.77 21.57 2.61
N LYS A 20 -26.89 21.84 3.55
CA LYS A 20 -27.19 21.65 4.98
C LYS A 20 -28.26 22.62 5.49
N TYR A 21 -28.25 23.86 5.03
CA TYR A 21 -29.26 24.85 5.34
C TYR A 21 -30.68 24.39 4.92
N PHE A 22 -30.78 23.67 3.80
CA PHE A 22 -32.01 23.02 3.36
C PHE A 22 -32.30 21.66 4.06
N ASN A 23 -31.72 21.40 5.21
CA ASN A 23 -31.92 20.20 6.03
C ASN A 23 -31.58 18.86 5.36
N PHE A 24 -30.74 18.86 4.32
CA PHE A 24 -30.21 17.61 3.78
C PHE A 24 -29.19 16.97 4.73
N LYS A 25 -29.21 15.64 4.84
CA LYS A 25 -28.12 14.89 5.49
C LYS A 25 -26.96 14.79 4.52
N VAL A 26 -25.93 15.59 4.76
CA VAL A 26 -24.77 15.73 3.88
C VAL A 26 -23.56 15.05 4.50
N PHE A 27 -22.88 14.22 3.71
CA PHE A 27 -21.67 13.49 4.07
C PHE A 27 -20.58 13.69 3.02
N TYR A 28 -19.34 13.31 3.34
CA TYR A 28 -18.25 13.28 2.39
C TYR A 28 -17.39 12.02 2.56
N LEU A 29 -16.65 11.60 1.50
CA LEU A 29 -15.74 10.45 1.57
C LEU A 29 -14.31 10.88 1.90
N TYR A 30 -13.79 11.90 1.22
CA TYR A 30 -12.40 12.35 1.35
C TYR A 30 -12.29 13.87 1.31
N ILE A 31 -11.16 14.36 1.84
CA ILE A 31 -10.72 15.76 1.70
C ILE A 31 -9.48 15.76 0.82
N ASP A 32 -9.58 16.36 -0.37
CA ASP A 32 -8.50 16.43 -1.36
C ASP A 32 -7.62 17.67 -1.11
N VAL A 33 -6.73 17.55 -0.14
CA VAL A 33 -5.72 18.57 0.19
C VAL A 33 -4.43 17.85 0.60
N GLN A 34 -3.30 18.28 0.09
CA GLN A 34 -2.00 17.61 0.32
C GLN A 34 -1.48 17.69 1.76
N SER A 35 -1.84 18.74 2.51
CA SER A 35 -1.36 18.98 3.88
C SER A 35 -2.34 18.47 4.90
N ASP A 36 -1.92 17.63 5.84
CA ASP A 36 -2.76 17.08 6.91
C ASP A 36 -3.28 18.17 7.85
N ILE A 37 -2.49 19.20 8.13
CA ILE A 37 -2.94 20.38 8.90
C ILE A 37 -4.13 21.06 8.20
N LYS A 38 -4.05 21.21 6.87
CA LYS A 38 -5.15 21.80 6.09
C LYS A 38 -6.36 20.88 6.00
N LYS A 39 -6.16 19.54 5.92
CA LYS A 39 -7.25 18.55 5.96
C LYS A 39 -7.98 18.65 7.28
N ASN A 40 -7.27 18.63 8.41
CA ASN A 40 -7.86 18.79 9.74
C ASN A 40 -8.65 20.08 9.89
N LYS A 41 -8.12 21.21 9.42
CA LYS A 41 -8.82 22.49 9.46
C LYS A 41 -10.13 22.46 8.67
N ILE A 42 -10.17 21.79 7.53
CA ILE A 42 -11.38 21.63 6.73
C ILE A 42 -12.36 20.68 7.42
N ALA A 43 -11.88 19.53 7.93
CA ALA A 43 -12.71 18.56 8.63
C ALA A 43 -13.39 19.16 9.87
N ASN A 44 -12.66 19.92 10.67
CA ASN A 44 -13.23 20.61 11.85
C ASN A 44 -14.29 21.63 11.46
N LYS A 45 -14.04 22.47 10.43
CA LYS A 45 -15.07 23.40 9.91
C LYS A 45 -16.33 22.72 9.40
N LEU A 46 -16.21 21.54 8.81
CA LEU A 46 -17.34 20.74 8.36
C LEU A 46 -18.10 20.16 9.57
N LYS A 47 -17.37 19.66 10.57
CA LYS A 47 -17.91 19.14 11.82
C LYS A 47 -18.73 20.20 12.58
N GLU A 48 -18.22 21.44 12.69
CA GLU A 48 -18.94 22.58 13.26
C GLU A 48 -20.29 22.85 12.58
N LYS A 49 -20.41 22.52 11.29
CA LYS A 49 -21.63 22.63 10.49
C LYS A 49 -22.46 21.34 10.47
N ASN A 50 -22.16 20.37 11.33
CA ASN A 50 -22.79 19.04 11.33
C ASN A 50 -22.71 18.31 9.97
N ILE A 51 -21.61 18.47 9.25
CA ILE A 51 -21.28 17.74 8.03
C ILE A 51 -20.12 16.80 8.36
N PHE A 52 -20.37 15.50 8.30
CA PHE A 52 -19.44 14.47 8.74
C PHE A 52 -18.89 13.66 7.56
N PRO A 53 -17.71 13.06 7.70
CA PRO A 53 -17.32 12.00 6.79
C PRO A 53 -18.38 10.90 6.82
N LEU A 54 -18.51 10.14 5.72
CA LEU A 54 -19.46 9.04 5.67
C LEU A 54 -19.06 8.01 6.74
N PRO A 55 -19.86 7.86 7.81
CA PRO A 55 -19.46 6.98 8.90
C PRO A 55 -19.61 5.53 8.48
N ILE A 56 -18.64 4.73 8.83
CA ILE A 56 -18.77 3.30 8.83
C ILE A 56 -18.83 2.87 10.30
N GLU A 57 -19.95 3.16 10.96
CA GLU A 57 -20.23 2.65 12.30
C GLU A 57 -20.45 1.14 12.23
N LEU A 58 -19.35 0.39 12.26
CA LEU A 58 -19.41 -1.07 12.29
C LEU A 58 -19.84 -1.62 13.64
N GLU A 59 -19.62 -0.86 14.71
CA GLU A 59 -19.67 -1.38 16.08
C GLU A 59 -21.06 -1.70 16.62
N LYS A 60 -22.12 -1.10 16.13
CA LYS A 60 -23.46 -1.29 16.74
C LYS A 60 -24.56 -1.70 15.77
N LYS A 61 -24.36 -1.58 14.46
CA LYS A 61 -25.42 -1.76 13.46
C LYS A 61 -25.14 -2.78 12.37
N LEU A 62 -23.95 -3.37 12.37
CA LEU A 62 -23.61 -4.46 11.45
C LEU A 62 -24.12 -5.82 11.95
N SER A 63 -25.37 -5.86 12.42
CA SER A 63 -26.05 -7.14 12.56
C SER A 63 -26.12 -7.83 11.19
N GLY A 64 -25.48 -8.97 11.07
CA GLY A 64 -25.56 -9.97 9.98
C GLY A 64 -25.58 -9.49 8.52
N LYS A 65 -26.39 -8.48 8.18
CA LYS A 65 -26.57 -8.01 6.78
C LYS A 65 -25.42 -7.19 6.22
N ALA A 66 -24.77 -6.37 7.03
CA ALA A 66 -23.68 -5.55 6.52
C ALA A 66 -22.32 -6.29 6.58
N THR A 67 -22.17 -7.26 7.49
CA THR A 67 -21.06 -8.21 7.45
C THR A 67 -21.13 -9.12 6.23
N SER A 68 -22.34 -9.52 5.78
CA SER A 68 -22.46 -10.24 4.52
C SER A 68 -22.15 -9.34 3.31
N ALA A 69 -22.61 -8.09 3.32
CA ALA A 69 -22.29 -7.14 2.26
C ALA A 69 -20.78 -6.84 2.14
N LEU A 70 -20.06 -6.81 3.27
CA LEU A 70 -18.61 -6.67 3.27
C LEU A 70 -17.88 -7.96 2.87
N SER A 71 -18.35 -9.13 3.32
CA SER A 71 -17.78 -10.44 2.95
C SER A 71 -17.98 -10.76 1.48
N ASP A 72 -19.09 -10.29 0.89
CA ASP A 72 -19.42 -10.49 -0.52
C ASP A 72 -18.81 -9.41 -1.43
N PHE A 73 -18.25 -8.35 -0.84
CA PHE A 73 -17.60 -7.28 -1.58
C PHE A 73 -16.17 -7.68 -1.96
N ASP A 74 -16.05 -8.24 -3.16
CA ASP A 74 -14.76 -8.48 -3.81
C ASP A 74 -14.44 -7.30 -4.77
N PRO A 75 -13.61 -6.34 -4.34
CA PRO A 75 -13.31 -5.15 -5.14
C PRO A 75 -12.58 -5.49 -6.43
N ASP A 76 -11.83 -6.59 -6.47
CA ASP A 76 -11.12 -7.03 -7.68
C ASP A 76 -12.06 -7.64 -8.69
N GLU A 77 -12.95 -8.53 -8.27
CA GLU A 77 -13.91 -9.15 -9.17
C GLU A 77 -14.87 -8.09 -9.75
N ILE A 78 -15.36 -7.20 -8.90
CA ILE A 78 -16.22 -6.09 -9.32
C ILE A 78 -15.45 -5.16 -10.26
N GLY A 79 -14.23 -4.80 -9.91
CA GLY A 79 -13.35 -3.98 -10.74
C GLY A 79 -12.99 -4.65 -12.06
N TYR A 80 -12.75 -5.96 -12.06
CA TYR A 80 -12.47 -6.74 -13.26
C TYR A 80 -13.68 -6.77 -14.22
N LYS A 81 -14.88 -7.02 -13.70
CA LYS A 81 -16.13 -6.93 -14.50
C LYS A 81 -16.33 -5.51 -15.06
N LYS A 82 -16.02 -4.48 -14.30
CA LYS A 82 -16.06 -3.10 -14.77
C LYS A 82 -15.04 -2.86 -15.89
N ASN A 83 -13.83 -3.36 -15.72
CA ASN A 83 -12.76 -3.26 -16.72
C ASN A 83 -13.17 -3.91 -18.06
N LEU A 84 -13.78 -5.10 -18.03
CA LEU A 84 -14.30 -5.77 -19.23
C LEU A 84 -15.34 -4.91 -19.96
N LYS A 85 -16.22 -4.21 -19.23
CA LYS A 85 -17.23 -3.32 -19.82
C LYS A 85 -16.59 -2.05 -20.41
N LEU A 86 -15.56 -1.50 -19.77
CA LEU A 86 -14.87 -0.29 -20.21
C LEU A 86 -14.00 -0.55 -21.44
N ALA A 87 -13.33 -1.68 -21.48
CA ALA A 87 -12.44 -2.09 -22.56
C ALA A 87 -12.65 -3.60 -22.87
N PRO A 88 -13.66 -3.95 -23.67
CA PRO A 88 -13.83 -5.31 -24.18
C PRO A 88 -12.56 -5.82 -24.86
N ASP A 89 -12.36 -7.15 -24.88
CA ASP A 89 -11.13 -7.76 -25.39
C ASP A 89 -10.80 -7.33 -26.84
N GLU A 90 -11.81 -7.22 -27.69
CA GLU A 90 -11.65 -6.74 -29.08
C GLU A 90 -11.06 -5.34 -29.17
N ILE A 91 -11.52 -4.43 -28.30
CA ILE A 91 -11.05 -3.05 -28.22
C ILE A 91 -9.67 -3.01 -27.59
N LEU A 92 -9.49 -3.78 -26.50
CA LEU A 92 -8.22 -3.82 -25.76
C LEU A 92 -7.06 -4.34 -26.62
N LYS A 93 -7.29 -5.33 -27.49
CA LYS A 93 -6.32 -5.80 -28.50
C LYS A 93 -5.80 -4.66 -29.38
N LYS A 94 -6.69 -3.76 -29.81
CA LYS A 94 -6.28 -2.60 -30.62
C LYS A 94 -5.42 -1.60 -29.84
N TYR A 95 -5.64 -1.48 -28.54
CA TYR A 95 -4.79 -0.65 -27.67
C TYR A 95 -3.42 -1.29 -27.39
N CYS A 96 -3.26 -2.61 -27.42
CA CYS A 96 -1.98 -3.28 -27.18
C CYS A 96 -0.87 -2.70 -28.08
N ASN A 97 -1.17 -2.44 -29.35
CA ASN A 97 -0.21 -1.87 -30.29
C ASN A 97 0.34 -0.50 -29.86
N LEU A 98 -0.45 0.33 -29.16
CA LEU A 98 0.02 1.61 -28.64
C LEU A 98 1.12 1.43 -27.59
N PHE A 99 0.97 0.43 -26.72
CA PHE A 99 1.91 0.12 -25.65
C PHE A 99 3.05 -0.80 -26.09
N SER A 100 3.09 -1.18 -27.37
CA SER A 100 4.03 -2.18 -27.90
C SER A 100 3.92 -3.54 -27.21
N ILE A 101 2.71 -3.91 -26.83
CA ILE A 101 2.35 -5.22 -26.26
C ILE A 101 1.84 -6.10 -27.40
N ASP A 102 2.28 -7.38 -27.45
CA ASP A 102 1.70 -8.36 -28.37
C ASP A 102 0.21 -8.53 -28.05
N GLU A 103 -0.65 -8.60 -29.07
CA GLU A 103 -2.10 -8.78 -28.92
C GLU A 103 -2.45 -10.09 -28.20
N LYS A 104 -1.57 -11.10 -28.19
CA LYS A 104 -1.71 -12.33 -27.40
C LYS A 104 -1.57 -12.08 -25.91
N ASN A 105 -0.91 -11.00 -25.51
CA ASN A 105 -0.64 -10.62 -24.11
C ASN A 105 -1.62 -9.56 -23.59
N ILE A 106 -2.86 -9.59 -24.06
CA ILE A 106 -3.95 -8.66 -23.66
C ILE A 106 -4.12 -8.57 -22.13
N LYS A 107 -3.84 -9.66 -21.41
CA LYS A 107 -3.89 -9.72 -19.94
C LYS A 107 -3.02 -8.62 -19.31
N LYS A 108 -1.83 -8.39 -19.85
CA LYS A 108 -0.91 -7.35 -19.35
C LYS A 108 -1.53 -5.96 -19.37
N LEU A 109 -2.10 -5.56 -20.51
CA LEU A 109 -2.76 -4.25 -20.62
C LEU A 109 -4.01 -4.16 -19.75
N ARG A 110 -4.77 -5.26 -19.63
CA ARG A 110 -5.92 -5.32 -18.74
C ARG A 110 -5.52 -5.04 -17.29
N LEU A 111 -4.39 -5.57 -16.81
CA LEU A 111 -3.87 -5.30 -15.47
C LEU A 111 -3.45 -3.85 -15.27
N VAL A 112 -2.88 -3.21 -16.30
CA VAL A 112 -2.55 -1.78 -16.27
C VAL A 112 -3.80 -0.92 -16.06
N LEU A 113 -4.91 -1.24 -16.73
CA LEU A 113 -6.18 -0.53 -16.54
C LEU A 113 -6.84 -0.89 -15.21
N GLN A 114 -6.71 -2.14 -14.79
CA GLN A 114 -7.27 -2.65 -13.53
C GLN A 114 -6.75 -1.90 -12.31
N ASP A 115 -5.49 -1.55 -12.30
CA ASP A 115 -4.84 -0.84 -11.20
C ASP A 115 -5.58 0.48 -10.82
N VAL A 116 -6.00 1.23 -11.83
CA VAL A 116 -6.78 2.47 -11.62
C VAL A 116 -8.21 2.19 -11.18
N ILE A 117 -8.84 1.20 -11.81
CA ILE A 117 -10.23 0.83 -11.51
C ILE A 117 -10.34 0.29 -10.09
N PHE A 118 -9.42 -0.60 -9.70
CA PHE A 118 -9.35 -1.18 -8.37
C PHE A 118 -9.28 -0.12 -7.26
N SER A 119 -8.42 0.88 -7.43
CA SER A 119 -8.31 2.00 -6.48
C SER A 119 -9.67 2.68 -6.21
N GLN A 120 -10.53 2.81 -7.24
CA GLN A 120 -11.86 3.38 -7.08
C GLN A 120 -12.87 2.42 -6.44
N GLN A 121 -12.72 1.11 -6.66
CA GLN A 121 -13.56 0.12 -5.98
C GLN A 121 -13.30 0.14 -4.48
N MET A 122 -12.05 0.08 -4.08
CA MET A 122 -11.66 0.09 -2.67
C MET A 122 -12.08 1.39 -1.96
N SER A 123 -11.77 2.52 -2.57
CA SER A 123 -11.93 3.81 -1.88
C SER A 123 -13.37 4.33 -1.88
N THR A 124 -14.14 4.06 -2.92
CA THR A 124 -15.44 4.71 -3.13
C THR A 124 -16.59 3.70 -3.16
N SER A 125 -16.52 2.69 -4.04
CA SER A 125 -17.64 1.75 -4.22
C SER A 125 -17.90 0.93 -2.96
N GLY A 126 -16.86 0.46 -2.28
CA GLY A 126 -16.99 -0.29 -1.03
C GLY A 126 -17.71 0.50 0.05
N ARG A 127 -17.28 1.75 0.28
CA ARG A 127 -17.92 2.61 1.30
C ARG A 127 -19.37 2.94 0.96
N LEU A 128 -19.66 3.25 -0.28
CA LEU A 128 -21.04 3.51 -0.72
C LEU A 128 -21.92 2.26 -0.63
N GLY A 129 -21.38 1.09 -0.98
CA GLY A 129 -22.10 -0.18 -0.88
C GLY A 129 -22.45 -0.56 0.54
N ILE A 130 -21.51 -0.41 1.47
CA ILE A 130 -21.75 -0.61 2.90
C ILE A 130 -22.83 0.35 3.39
N TRP A 131 -22.74 1.63 3.05
CA TRP A 131 -23.73 2.63 3.45
C TRP A 131 -25.12 2.34 2.90
N ALA A 132 -25.20 1.91 1.63
CA ALA A 132 -26.45 1.52 1.02
C ALA A 132 -27.09 0.29 1.68
N ALA A 133 -26.28 -0.68 2.07
CA ALA A 133 -26.73 -1.87 2.80
C ALA A 133 -27.23 -1.54 4.22
N LEU A 134 -26.58 -0.59 4.90
CA LEU A 134 -27.00 -0.11 6.22
C LEU A 134 -28.32 0.69 6.18
N TYR A 135 -28.58 1.38 5.09
CA TYR A 135 -29.75 2.25 4.92
C TYR A 135 -30.55 1.95 3.65
N PRO A 136 -31.10 0.72 3.50
CA PRO A 136 -31.75 0.29 2.26
C PRO A 136 -32.99 1.10 1.89
N SER A 137 -33.68 1.68 2.89
CA SER A 137 -34.87 2.54 2.68
C SER A 137 -34.53 3.99 2.36
N LYS A 138 -33.25 4.39 2.40
CA LYS A 138 -32.83 5.77 2.14
C LYS A 138 -32.31 5.93 0.74
N LYS A 139 -32.82 6.90 0.00
CA LYS A 139 -32.23 7.32 -1.27
C LYS A 139 -30.88 8.01 -1.00
N ILE A 140 -29.83 7.55 -1.64
CA ILE A 140 -28.46 8.07 -1.54
C ILE A 140 -28.12 8.75 -2.86
N ILE A 141 -27.70 10.01 -2.81
CA ILE A 141 -27.18 10.73 -3.98
C ILE A 141 -25.69 10.91 -3.78
N TYR A 142 -24.90 10.20 -4.59
CA TYR A 142 -23.45 10.37 -4.63
C TYR A 142 -23.08 11.45 -5.64
N VAL A 143 -22.38 12.48 -5.18
CA VAL A 143 -21.94 13.61 -6.01
C VAL A 143 -20.42 13.62 -6.09
N SER A 144 -19.89 13.62 -7.29
CA SER A 144 -18.44 13.74 -7.52
C SER A 144 -18.12 14.70 -8.66
N PHE A 145 -16.98 15.36 -8.53
CA PHE A 145 -16.44 16.30 -9.53
C PHE A 145 -15.18 15.77 -10.22
N GLU A 146 -14.95 14.46 -10.13
CA GLU A 146 -13.78 13.82 -10.67
C GLU A 146 -14.14 12.73 -11.69
N THR A 147 -13.41 12.70 -12.79
CA THR A 147 -13.57 11.69 -13.86
C THR A 147 -13.36 10.27 -13.34
N LYS A 148 -12.43 10.07 -12.42
CA LYS A 148 -12.16 8.73 -11.86
C LYS A 148 -13.38 8.12 -11.17
N SER A 149 -14.34 8.93 -10.73
CA SER A 149 -15.59 8.46 -10.12
C SER A 149 -16.53 7.73 -11.10
N PHE A 150 -16.33 7.87 -12.41
CA PHE A 150 -17.01 7.03 -13.40
C PHE A 150 -16.57 5.56 -13.36
N TYR A 151 -15.40 5.29 -12.80
CA TYR A 151 -14.90 3.91 -12.68
C TYR A 151 -15.48 3.17 -11.48
N THR A 152 -16.22 3.86 -10.59
CA THR A 152 -16.93 3.21 -9.48
C THR A 152 -18.04 2.32 -10.00
N SER A 153 -18.23 1.15 -9.39
CA SER A 153 -19.31 0.22 -9.72
C SER A 153 -20.61 0.60 -9.01
N ASP A 154 -21.71 0.08 -9.51
CA ASP A 154 -23.02 0.24 -8.87
C ASP A 154 -23.11 -0.79 -7.73
N THR A 155 -23.15 -0.29 -6.50
CA THR A 155 -23.08 -1.09 -5.28
C THR A 155 -24.39 -1.11 -4.48
N GLY A 156 -25.47 -0.54 -5.04
CA GLY A 156 -26.78 -0.55 -4.41
C GLY A 156 -27.86 0.09 -5.29
N SER A 157 -29.05 -0.48 -5.31
CA SER A 157 -30.20 0.00 -6.09
C SER A 157 -30.74 1.37 -5.61
N ASN A 158 -30.42 1.74 -4.37
CA ASN A 158 -30.84 3.01 -3.75
C ASN A 158 -29.82 4.16 -3.96
N ILE A 159 -28.73 3.93 -4.72
CA ILE A 159 -27.71 4.93 -5.01
C ILE A 159 -27.95 5.56 -6.38
N THR A 160 -28.05 6.88 -6.42
CA THR A 160 -28.03 7.68 -7.65
C THR A 160 -26.71 8.43 -7.71
N LYS A 161 -25.97 8.31 -8.83
CA LYS A 161 -24.68 8.98 -9.03
C LYS A 161 -24.83 10.22 -9.89
N ILE A 162 -24.32 11.34 -9.41
CA ILE A 162 -24.17 12.60 -10.16
C ILE A 162 -22.69 12.88 -10.26
N ILE A 163 -22.12 12.68 -11.43
CA ILE A 163 -20.68 12.87 -11.68
C ILE A 163 -20.51 14.00 -12.68
N ILE A 164 -19.86 15.08 -12.24
CA ILE A 164 -19.56 16.27 -13.05
C ILE A 164 -18.03 16.31 -13.22
N PRO A 165 -17.48 15.90 -14.36
CA PRO A 165 -16.04 15.74 -14.55
C PRO A 165 -15.31 17.08 -14.73
N ILE A 166 -15.27 17.90 -13.68
CA ILE A 166 -14.63 19.23 -13.71
C ILE A 166 -13.14 19.14 -14.02
N ASP A 167 -12.49 18.05 -13.65
CA ASP A 167 -11.09 17.79 -13.99
C ASP A 167 -10.87 17.66 -15.51
N ILE A 168 -11.81 17.09 -16.26
CA ILE A 168 -11.77 17.11 -17.74
C ILE A 168 -11.93 18.54 -18.25
N PHE A 169 -12.92 19.29 -17.76
CA PHE A 169 -13.10 20.69 -18.16
C PHE A 169 -11.89 21.54 -17.82
N ARG A 170 -11.30 21.35 -16.63
CA ARG A 170 -10.03 21.99 -16.25
C ARG A 170 -8.87 21.60 -17.17
N PHE A 171 -8.84 20.37 -17.65
CA PHE A 171 -7.84 19.92 -18.61
C PHE A 171 -8.00 20.71 -19.92
N PHE A 172 -9.21 20.78 -20.46
CA PHE A 172 -9.49 21.56 -21.69
C PHE A 172 -9.24 23.06 -21.52
N ILE A 173 -9.59 23.66 -20.39
CA ILE A 173 -9.29 25.06 -20.07
C ILE A 173 -7.78 25.29 -19.89
N LYS A 174 -7.03 24.30 -19.41
CA LYS A 174 -5.57 24.39 -19.26
C LYS A 174 -4.82 24.15 -20.58
N ILE A 175 -5.44 23.56 -21.60
CA ILE A 175 -4.82 23.38 -22.92
C ILE A 175 -4.42 24.73 -23.53
N PRO A 176 -5.30 25.73 -23.65
CA PRO A 176 -4.90 27.07 -24.16
C PRO A 176 -3.82 27.71 -23.28
N LYS A 177 -3.97 27.64 -21.92
CA LYS A 177 -2.94 28.15 -20.99
C LYS A 177 -1.61 27.39 -21.10
N LYS A 178 -1.62 26.08 -21.33
CA LYS A 178 -0.41 25.32 -21.60
C LYS A 178 0.20 25.61 -22.96
N ILE A 179 -0.61 25.81 -23.98
CA ILE A 179 -0.16 26.27 -25.28
C ILE A 179 0.43 27.67 -25.14
N PHE A 180 -0.24 28.60 -24.47
CA PHE A 180 0.25 29.95 -24.22
C PHE A 180 1.49 29.95 -23.30
N SER A 181 1.54 29.11 -22.23
CA SER A 181 2.74 28.95 -21.39
C SER A 181 3.87 28.20 -22.11
N PHE A 182 3.57 27.44 -23.16
CA PHE A 182 4.58 26.85 -24.02
C PHE A 182 5.26 27.97 -24.83
N PHE A 183 4.51 28.93 -25.38
CA PHE A 183 5.07 30.11 -26.04
C PHE A 183 5.76 31.05 -25.05
N SER A 184 5.23 31.26 -23.84
CA SER A 184 5.86 32.11 -22.80
C SER A 184 7.06 31.46 -22.10
N LYS A 185 7.13 30.12 -21.98
CA LYS A 185 8.30 29.40 -21.46
C LYS A 185 9.48 29.35 -22.43
N PHE A 186 9.26 29.65 -23.68
CA PHE A 186 10.37 29.97 -24.59
C PHE A 186 11.12 31.24 -24.13
N ILE A 187 10.49 32.07 -23.30
CA ILE A 187 10.99 33.38 -22.89
C ILE A 187 11.51 33.40 -21.43
N SER A 188 11.06 32.51 -20.55
CA SER A 188 11.52 32.52 -19.13
C SER A 188 11.75 31.11 -18.56
N LYS A 189 12.99 30.66 -18.52
CA LYS A 189 13.43 29.50 -17.73
C LYS A 189 13.65 29.89 -16.28
N ASN A 190 12.82 29.37 -15.36
CA ASN A 190 13.03 29.55 -13.91
C ASN A 190 14.29 28.82 -13.41
N ASN A 191 15.11 29.50 -12.63
CA ASN A 191 16.44 29.05 -12.17
C ASN A 191 16.41 27.73 -11.35
N ILE A 192 15.39 27.47 -10.55
CA ILE A 192 15.26 26.25 -9.73
C ILE A 192 15.08 24.99 -10.60
N GLN A 193 14.38 25.07 -11.74
CA GLN A 193 14.28 23.96 -12.69
C GLN A 193 15.62 23.67 -13.37
N LYS A 194 16.45 24.69 -13.61
CA LYS A 194 17.78 24.54 -14.22
C LYS A 194 18.76 23.78 -13.32
N GLU A 195 18.76 24.03 -12.01
CA GLU A 195 19.65 23.30 -11.06
C GLU A 195 19.32 21.82 -10.99
N ASN A 196 18.05 21.46 -10.85
CA ASN A 196 17.62 20.07 -10.84
C ASN A 196 17.82 19.38 -12.21
N GLU A 197 17.65 20.09 -13.33
CA GLU A 197 17.96 19.56 -14.67
C GLU A 197 19.47 19.33 -14.83
N ASN A 198 20.33 20.22 -14.32
CA ASN A 198 21.78 20.06 -14.38
C ASN A 198 22.27 18.90 -13.52
N LEU A 199 21.75 18.74 -12.30
CA LEU A 199 22.08 17.61 -11.42
C LEU A 199 21.68 16.27 -12.07
N ASN A 200 20.49 16.18 -12.62
CA ASN A 200 20.00 14.97 -13.29
C ASN A 200 20.77 14.66 -14.59
N ASN A 201 21.15 15.69 -15.35
CA ASN A 201 21.98 15.49 -16.54
C ASN A 201 23.39 15.00 -16.18
N ASN A 202 23.95 15.46 -15.06
CA ASN A 202 25.25 14.95 -14.57
C ASN A 202 25.15 13.49 -14.13
N ILE A 203 24.08 13.11 -13.42
CA ILE A 203 23.81 11.71 -13.07
C ILE A 203 23.67 10.86 -14.35
N ILE A 204 22.84 11.28 -15.30
CA ILE A 204 22.65 10.57 -16.55
C ILE A 204 23.99 10.39 -17.30
N LYS A 205 24.80 11.44 -17.45
CA LYS A 205 26.13 11.36 -18.08
C LYS A 205 27.08 10.42 -17.35
N LYS A 206 27.06 10.42 -16.02
CA LYS A 206 27.87 9.50 -15.19
C LYS A 206 27.56 8.05 -15.51
N PHE A 207 26.28 7.73 -15.77
CA PHE A 207 25.82 6.35 -16.01
C PHE A 207 25.74 5.97 -17.49
N GLU A 208 26.01 6.87 -18.43
CA GLU A 208 25.95 6.54 -19.88
C GLU A 208 26.93 5.46 -20.32
N LYS A 209 28.05 5.30 -19.62
CA LYS A 209 29.13 4.36 -19.96
C LYS A 209 29.20 3.13 -19.05
N GLN A 210 28.37 3.02 -18.03
CA GLN A 210 28.45 1.97 -17.01
C GLN A 210 27.20 1.11 -17.01
N LYS A 211 27.33 -0.18 -16.71
CA LYS A 211 26.19 -1.06 -16.45
C LYS A 211 25.49 -0.59 -15.18
N VAL A 212 24.21 -0.34 -15.26
CA VAL A 212 23.44 0.26 -14.17
C VAL A 212 22.32 -0.67 -13.76
N VAL A 213 22.17 -0.88 -12.46
CA VAL A 213 21.02 -1.55 -11.85
C VAL A 213 20.15 -0.48 -11.21
N PHE A 214 18.88 -0.46 -11.52
CA PHE A 214 17.92 0.41 -10.85
C PHE A 214 17.26 -0.29 -9.68
N VAL A 215 17.03 0.48 -8.62
CA VAL A 215 16.01 0.19 -7.63
C VAL A 215 14.90 1.21 -7.80
N VAL A 216 13.70 0.74 -8.07
CA VAL A 216 12.52 1.61 -8.24
C VAL A 216 11.83 1.75 -6.90
N HIS A 217 11.89 2.95 -6.31
CA HIS A 217 11.24 3.26 -5.05
C HIS A 217 9.90 3.96 -5.25
N LYS A 218 8.96 3.65 -4.39
CA LYS A 218 7.82 4.52 -4.15
C LYS A 218 8.14 5.42 -2.98
N GLY A 219 8.30 6.71 -3.22
CA GLY A 219 8.65 7.71 -2.21
C GLY A 219 7.68 7.87 -1.03
N ILE A 220 6.59 7.12 -0.96
CA ILE A 220 5.65 7.09 0.18
C ILE A 220 6.34 6.70 1.49
N TYR A 221 7.38 5.87 1.44
CA TYR A 221 8.05 5.44 2.65
C TYR A 221 8.98 6.49 3.26
N ILE A 222 9.35 7.49 2.49
CA ILE A 222 10.24 8.57 2.95
C ILE A 222 9.47 9.68 3.66
N GLY A 223 8.15 9.76 3.46
CA GLY A 223 7.31 10.90 3.85
C GLY A 223 6.41 10.70 5.06
N TYR A 224 6.60 9.67 5.89
CA TYR A 224 5.71 9.45 7.04
C TYR A 224 5.95 10.36 8.24
N SER A 225 6.89 11.29 8.18
CA SER A 225 7.01 12.29 9.22
C SER A 225 7.37 13.65 8.65
N ASP A 226 6.53 14.62 8.90
CA ASP A 226 6.82 16.05 8.71
C ASP A 226 7.93 16.55 9.65
N ASN A 227 8.49 15.71 10.52
CA ASN A 227 9.35 16.06 11.61
C ASN A 227 10.77 15.46 11.53
N GLY A 228 11.49 15.71 10.44
CA GLY A 228 12.93 15.66 10.48
C GLY A 228 13.67 14.52 9.76
N ALA A 229 14.89 14.83 9.38
CA ALA A 229 15.78 14.01 8.56
C ALA A 229 16.17 12.63 9.16
N SER A 230 16.10 12.44 10.48
CA SER A 230 16.44 11.17 11.15
C SER A 230 15.46 10.04 10.83
N LYS A 231 14.19 10.37 10.63
CA LYS A 231 13.17 9.35 10.26
C LYS A 231 13.31 8.86 8.81
N ASN A 232 13.92 9.61 7.94
CA ASN A 232 14.15 9.25 6.56
C ASN A 232 15.18 8.10 6.43
N ASN A 233 16.22 8.10 7.26
CA ASN A 233 17.25 7.06 7.25
C ASN A 233 16.68 5.69 7.65
N LEU A 234 15.81 5.63 8.66
CA LEU A 234 15.21 4.37 9.13
C LEU A 234 14.37 3.64 8.08
N LEU A 235 13.70 4.37 7.21
CA LEU A 235 12.88 3.78 6.14
C LEU A 235 13.73 3.27 4.98
N PHE A 236 14.85 3.94 4.74
CA PHE A 236 15.81 3.56 3.72
C PHE A 236 16.58 2.30 4.12
N GLU A 237 16.98 2.20 5.38
CA GLU A 237 17.65 1.03 5.95
C GLU A 237 16.77 -0.22 5.95
N LYS A 238 15.44 -0.06 5.90
CA LYS A 238 14.50 -1.18 5.74
C LYS A 238 14.38 -1.68 4.31
N SER A 239 14.87 -0.93 3.33
CA SER A 239 14.92 -1.42 1.96
C SER A 239 15.98 -2.52 1.87
N LEU A 240 15.60 -3.66 1.29
CA LEU A 240 16.53 -4.76 1.01
C LEU A 240 17.73 -4.30 0.18
N TYR A 241 17.55 -3.28 -0.59
CA TYR A 241 18.48 -2.80 -1.62
C TYR A 241 19.31 -1.59 -1.17
N TYR A 242 19.20 -1.23 0.10
CA TYR A 242 20.00 -0.19 0.70
C TYR A 242 20.66 -0.71 1.98
N SER A 243 21.79 -1.33 1.83
CA SER A 243 22.69 -1.67 2.93
C SER A 243 24.12 -1.71 2.37
N ASP A 244 25.11 -1.53 3.23
CA ASP A 244 26.52 -1.59 2.84
C ASP A 244 26.89 -2.90 2.17
N ASP A 245 26.22 -3.99 2.53
CA ASP A 245 26.42 -5.30 1.88
C ASP A 245 26.02 -5.29 0.40
N ILE A 246 25.02 -4.50 -0.01
CA ILE A 246 24.62 -4.41 -1.41
C ILE A 246 25.70 -3.75 -2.24
N ASN A 247 26.37 -2.75 -1.70
CA ASN A 247 27.49 -2.11 -2.37
C ASN A 247 28.60 -3.14 -2.68
N SER A 248 28.80 -4.17 -1.84
CA SER A 248 29.76 -5.23 -2.10
C SER A 248 29.39 -6.10 -3.31
N TYR A 249 28.09 -6.42 -3.51
CA TYR A 249 27.64 -7.18 -4.66
C TYR A 249 27.71 -6.39 -5.97
N PHE A 250 27.43 -5.09 -5.90
CA PHE A 250 27.35 -4.21 -7.06
C PHE A 250 28.56 -3.31 -7.25
N ASN A 251 29.72 -3.62 -6.62
CA ASN A 251 30.94 -2.83 -6.81
C ASN A 251 31.36 -2.69 -8.27
N LYS A 252 31.02 -3.66 -9.12
CA LYS A 252 31.19 -3.60 -10.58
C LYS A 252 30.08 -2.85 -11.31
N TYR A 253 28.96 -2.59 -10.64
CA TYR A 253 27.76 -2.02 -11.23
C TYR A 253 27.30 -0.84 -10.38
N ASN A 254 26.98 0.25 -11.01
CA ASN A 254 26.48 1.40 -10.28
C ASN A 254 24.99 1.23 -9.98
N LEU A 255 24.64 1.23 -8.71
CA LEU A 255 23.28 1.23 -8.26
C LEU A 255 22.70 2.65 -8.40
N LEU A 256 21.63 2.77 -9.15
CA LEU A 256 20.86 4.02 -9.28
C LEU A 256 19.48 3.83 -8.69
N HIS A 257 19.14 4.65 -7.72
CA HIS A 257 17.81 4.67 -7.12
C HIS A 257 16.89 5.58 -7.93
N LEU A 258 15.83 5.00 -8.46
CA LEU A 258 14.85 5.72 -9.26
C LEU A 258 13.57 5.96 -8.46
N ASP A 259 13.34 7.20 -8.09
CA ASP A 259 12.09 7.61 -7.45
C ASP A 259 11.08 8.10 -8.50
N TYR A 260 9.82 7.67 -8.38
CA TYR A 260 8.73 8.14 -9.22
C TYR A 260 7.73 9.05 -8.48
N SER A 261 8.00 9.39 -7.23
CA SER A 261 7.08 10.13 -6.35
C SER A 261 7.46 11.57 -6.09
N ASN A 262 8.65 12.04 -6.48
CA ASN A 262 9.20 13.38 -6.23
C ASN A 262 9.73 13.62 -4.81
N TYR A 263 10.24 12.61 -4.14
CA TYR A 263 10.92 12.83 -2.87
C TYR A 263 12.38 13.23 -3.08
N PRO A 264 12.93 14.07 -2.20
CA PRO A 264 14.35 14.41 -2.23
C PRO A 264 15.19 13.17 -1.91
N SER A 265 16.45 13.16 -2.37
CA SER A 265 17.39 12.12 -1.96
C SER A 265 17.53 12.11 -0.44
N PRO A 266 17.40 10.93 0.19
CA PRO A 266 17.57 10.82 1.64
C PRO A 266 19.02 11.02 2.07
N ASP A 267 19.98 10.75 1.20
CA ASP A 267 21.41 10.90 1.44
C ASP A 267 22.10 11.45 0.18
N LYS A 268 23.08 12.35 0.38
CA LYS A 268 23.86 12.94 -0.71
C LYS A 268 24.81 11.94 -1.40
N ASN A 269 25.18 10.88 -0.70
CA ASN A 269 26.08 9.83 -1.22
C ASN A 269 25.38 8.82 -2.11
N ILE A 270 24.04 8.81 -2.16
CA ILE A 270 23.24 7.90 -2.95
C ILE A 270 22.99 8.49 -4.34
N ASN A 271 23.16 7.68 -5.35
CA ASN A 271 22.75 8.04 -6.71
C ASN A 271 21.23 7.98 -6.82
N TRP A 272 20.56 9.08 -6.51
CA TRP A 272 19.13 9.22 -6.48
C TRP A 272 18.63 10.06 -7.65
N LEU A 273 17.65 9.55 -8.37
CA LEU A 273 17.04 10.24 -9.50
C LEU A 273 15.51 10.21 -9.39
N CYS A 274 14.90 11.37 -9.37
CA CYS A 274 13.45 11.46 -9.56
C CYS A 274 13.11 11.40 -11.04
N ILE A 275 12.37 10.37 -11.47
CA ILE A 275 12.03 10.17 -12.89
C ILE A 275 11.19 11.33 -13.47
N LYS A 276 10.40 12.02 -12.63
CA LYS A 276 9.57 13.15 -13.06
C LYS A 276 10.38 14.41 -13.39
N THR A 277 11.60 14.50 -12.82
CA THR A 277 12.50 15.64 -13.09
C THR A 277 13.44 15.38 -14.26
N VAL A 278 13.46 14.15 -14.81
CA VAL A 278 14.19 13.87 -16.05
C VAL A 278 13.58 14.70 -17.17
N SER A 279 14.41 15.55 -17.78
CA SER A 279 13.97 16.40 -18.89
C SER A 279 13.50 15.55 -20.08
N ILE A 280 12.23 15.67 -20.44
CA ILE A 280 11.63 14.99 -21.58
C ILE A 280 10.95 16.02 -22.49
N SER A 281 10.84 15.71 -23.76
CA SER A 281 10.07 16.55 -24.69
C SER A 281 8.57 16.36 -24.44
N ASN A 282 8.00 17.24 -23.59
CA ASN A 282 6.57 17.21 -23.30
C ASN A 282 5.72 17.43 -24.57
N SER A 283 6.19 18.21 -25.55
CA SER A 283 5.53 18.38 -26.83
C SER A 283 5.47 17.08 -27.62
N LYS A 284 6.57 16.33 -27.69
CA LYS A 284 6.63 15.02 -28.35
C LYS A 284 5.67 14.02 -27.72
N VAL A 285 5.61 13.95 -26.38
CA VAL A 285 4.67 13.10 -25.65
C VAL A 285 3.24 13.52 -25.94
N PHE A 286 2.96 14.83 -25.90
CA PHE A 286 1.63 15.36 -26.19
C PHE A 286 1.18 15.01 -27.61
N PHE A 287 2.01 15.26 -28.64
CA PHE A 287 1.66 14.94 -30.05
C PHE A 287 1.47 13.44 -30.25
N LYS A 288 2.31 12.57 -29.66
CA LYS A 288 2.12 11.12 -29.73
C LYS A 288 0.80 10.68 -29.08
N THR A 289 0.46 11.25 -27.92
CA THR A 289 -0.81 10.96 -27.24
C THR A 289 -2.00 11.45 -28.06
N LEU A 290 -1.92 12.65 -28.64
CA LEU A 290 -2.96 13.20 -29.48
C LEU A 290 -3.19 12.33 -30.74
N LEU A 291 -2.13 11.96 -31.45
CA LEU A 291 -2.21 11.07 -32.61
C LEU A 291 -2.80 9.70 -32.25
N ALA A 292 -2.40 9.12 -31.13
CA ALA A 292 -2.97 7.86 -30.63
C ALA A 292 -4.45 8.04 -30.31
N SER A 293 -4.81 9.15 -29.69
CA SER A 293 -6.20 9.49 -29.38
C SER A 293 -7.05 9.57 -30.66
N LEU A 294 -6.58 10.30 -31.68
CA LEU A 294 -7.28 10.42 -32.97
C LEU A 294 -7.40 9.06 -33.68
N LYS A 295 -6.31 8.28 -33.72
CA LYS A 295 -6.30 6.96 -34.37
C LYS A 295 -7.23 5.94 -33.70
N THR A 296 -7.63 6.15 -32.46
CA THR A 296 -8.44 5.20 -31.70
C THR A 296 -9.86 5.70 -31.40
N LEU A 297 -10.24 6.89 -31.88
CA LEU A 297 -11.60 7.45 -31.70
C LEU A 297 -12.69 6.50 -32.21
N TYR A 298 -12.46 5.79 -33.30
CA TYR A 298 -13.43 4.85 -33.88
C TYR A 298 -13.75 3.65 -32.97
N LEU A 299 -12.95 3.42 -31.92
CA LEU A 299 -13.20 2.38 -30.92
C LEU A 299 -14.26 2.78 -29.90
N ILE A 300 -14.66 4.05 -29.89
CA ILE A 300 -15.70 4.56 -29.00
C ILE A 300 -17.06 4.21 -29.60
N ARG A 301 -17.71 3.16 -29.04
CA ARG A 301 -19.03 2.68 -29.48
C ARG A 301 -20.14 2.99 -28.47
N SER A 302 -19.79 3.38 -27.25
CA SER A 302 -20.70 3.64 -26.15
C SER A 302 -20.05 4.54 -25.11
N TRP A 303 -20.84 5.02 -24.15
CA TRP A 303 -20.30 5.76 -23.00
C TRP A 303 -19.27 4.96 -22.22
N SER A 304 -19.49 3.66 -22.01
CA SER A 304 -18.52 2.80 -21.34
C SER A 304 -17.21 2.71 -22.09
N THR A 305 -17.23 2.49 -23.41
CA THR A 305 -16.02 2.43 -24.22
C THR A 305 -15.33 3.80 -24.35
N PHE A 306 -16.07 4.91 -24.29
CA PHE A 306 -15.49 6.25 -24.17
C PHE A 306 -14.69 6.40 -22.86
N LEU A 307 -15.25 6.01 -21.72
CA LEU A 307 -14.53 6.04 -20.45
C LEU A 307 -13.30 5.12 -20.45
N GLY A 308 -13.41 3.95 -21.06
CA GLY A 308 -12.29 3.03 -21.26
C GLY A 308 -11.20 3.64 -22.14
N TRP A 309 -11.59 4.35 -23.19
CA TRP A 309 -10.67 5.09 -24.06
C TRP A 309 -9.94 6.21 -23.29
N VAL A 310 -10.67 7.01 -22.49
CA VAL A 310 -10.05 8.05 -21.64
C VAL A 310 -9.03 7.44 -20.69
N LEU A 311 -9.37 6.35 -20.01
CA LEU A 311 -8.48 5.63 -19.10
C LEU A 311 -7.23 5.13 -19.84
N CYS A 312 -7.43 4.49 -21.00
CA CYS A 312 -6.34 3.97 -21.82
C CYS A 312 -5.39 5.09 -22.28
N MET A 313 -5.92 6.24 -22.73
CA MET A 313 -5.10 7.37 -23.14
C MET A 313 -4.34 8.02 -21.98
N GLN A 314 -4.92 8.06 -20.77
CA GLN A 314 -4.21 8.51 -19.56
C GLN A 314 -3.03 7.59 -19.24
N GLN A 315 -3.23 6.27 -19.28
CA GLN A 315 -2.15 5.30 -19.05
C GLN A 315 -1.09 5.36 -20.16
N TYR A 316 -1.50 5.51 -21.41
CA TYR A 316 -0.59 5.66 -22.54
C TYR A 316 0.28 6.92 -22.43
N ASN A 317 -0.30 8.05 -22.04
CA ASN A 317 0.46 9.28 -21.79
C ASN A 317 1.50 9.08 -20.66
N SER A 318 1.13 8.37 -19.59
CA SER A 318 2.06 8.03 -18.51
C SER A 318 3.18 7.10 -19.00
N TYR A 319 2.83 6.07 -19.77
CA TYR A 319 3.79 5.16 -20.41
C TYR A 319 4.79 5.90 -21.29
N LEU A 320 4.33 6.81 -22.15
CA LEU A 320 5.22 7.59 -23.03
C LEU A 320 6.19 8.46 -22.22
N LYS A 321 5.74 9.09 -21.13
CA LYS A 321 6.61 9.88 -20.26
C LYS A 321 7.72 9.02 -19.66
N TYR A 322 7.36 7.87 -19.10
CA TYR A 322 8.33 6.94 -18.54
C TYR A 322 9.28 6.40 -19.62
N HIS A 323 8.74 6.03 -20.78
CA HIS A 323 9.56 5.52 -21.88
C HIS A 323 10.59 6.55 -22.37
N GLU A 324 10.19 7.82 -22.59
CA GLU A 324 11.12 8.87 -23.02
C GLU A 324 12.17 9.19 -21.91
N ALA A 325 11.81 9.06 -20.64
CA ALA A 325 12.76 9.22 -19.54
C ALA A 325 13.77 8.06 -19.46
N ILE A 326 13.27 6.82 -19.47
CA ILE A 326 14.08 5.59 -19.36
C ILE A 326 15.01 5.40 -20.55
N LYS A 327 14.56 5.77 -21.76
CA LYS A 327 15.35 5.68 -22.99
C LYS A 327 16.72 6.39 -22.91
N LYS A 328 16.89 7.34 -21.98
CA LYS A 328 18.16 8.03 -21.77
C LYS A 328 19.23 7.13 -21.11
N PHE A 329 18.83 6.02 -20.51
CA PHE A 329 19.72 5.10 -19.83
C PHE A 329 20.02 3.88 -20.70
N LYS A 330 20.95 4.03 -21.64
CA LYS A 330 21.24 3.03 -22.68
C LYS A 330 21.75 1.70 -22.13
N ASN A 331 22.47 1.73 -21.00
CA ASN A 331 23.16 0.56 -20.44
C ASN A 331 22.43 -0.08 -19.27
N LEU A 332 21.19 0.31 -19.05
CA LEU A 332 20.35 -0.30 -18.03
C LEU A 332 19.87 -1.68 -18.50
N LYS A 333 20.03 -2.69 -17.66
CA LYS A 333 19.66 -4.08 -17.98
C LYS A 333 18.61 -4.65 -17.04
N VAL A 334 18.65 -4.28 -15.76
CA VAL A 334 17.75 -4.79 -14.73
C VAL A 334 17.18 -3.63 -13.91
N ALA A 335 15.91 -3.70 -13.62
CA ALA A 335 15.23 -2.84 -12.66
C ALA A 335 14.67 -3.70 -11.52
N ILE A 336 15.13 -3.43 -10.31
CA ILE A 336 14.63 -4.07 -9.10
C ILE A 336 13.49 -3.21 -8.55
N ILE A 337 12.32 -3.79 -8.40
CA ILE A 337 11.12 -3.12 -7.89
C ILE A 337 11.04 -3.37 -6.40
N ASP A 338 11.27 -2.34 -5.60
CA ASP A 338 11.30 -2.44 -4.14
C ASP A 338 9.90 -2.71 -3.55
N TYR A 339 8.85 -2.17 -4.18
CA TYR A 339 7.47 -2.42 -3.75
C TYR A 339 6.64 -2.96 -4.90
N ASP A 340 6.46 -4.25 -4.93
CA ASP A 340 5.91 -5.03 -6.04
C ASP A 340 4.53 -4.56 -6.54
N CYS A 341 3.57 -4.40 -5.62
CA CYS A 341 2.19 -4.05 -5.97
C CYS A 341 1.96 -2.56 -6.23
N LEU A 342 2.81 -1.68 -5.73
CA LEU A 342 2.61 -0.22 -5.79
C LEU A 342 3.37 0.46 -6.93
N CYS A 343 4.23 -0.27 -7.66
CA CYS A 343 4.93 0.28 -8.81
C CYS A 343 3.93 0.62 -9.94
N PRO A 344 4.02 1.81 -10.55
CA PRO A 344 3.16 2.17 -11.66
C PRO A 344 3.33 1.22 -12.84
N LYS A 345 2.28 0.52 -13.27
CA LYS A 345 2.35 -0.44 -14.37
C LYS A 345 2.80 0.18 -15.70
N PRO A 346 2.44 1.44 -16.05
CA PRO A 346 3.02 2.13 -17.21
C PRO A 346 4.55 2.27 -17.15
N LEU A 347 5.15 2.38 -15.95
CA LEU A 347 6.61 2.38 -15.78
C LEU A 347 7.19 1.00 -16.11
N ILE A 348 6.56 -0.07 -15.63
CA ILE A 348 6.99 -1.44 -15.96
C ILE A 348 6.96 -1.68 -17.47
N LEU A 349 5.89 -1.26 -18.16
CA LEU A 349 5.81 -1.36 -19.62
C LEU A 349 6.91 -0.54 -20.34
N ALA A 350 7.25 0.62 -19.78
CA ALA A 350 8.32 1.46 -20.33
C ALA A 350 9.70 0.80 -20.14
N LEU A 351 9.94 0.15 -19.02
CA LEU A 351 11.16 -0.63 -18.77
C LEU A 351 11.26 -1.80 -19.77
N GLU A 352 10.20 -2.59 -19.89
CA GLU A 352 10.14 -3.72 -20.84
C GLU A 352 10.37 -3.27 -22.30
N LYS A 353 9.75 -2.16 -22.71
CA LYS A 353 9.96 -1.58 -24.07
C LYS A 353 11.42 -1.19 -24.34
N ASN A 354 12.17 -0.86 -23.32
CA ASN A 354 13.60 -0.58 -23.42
C ASN A 354 14.49 -1.82 -23.15
N ASN A 355 13.92 -3.02 -23.20
CA ASN A 355 14.59 -4.31 -22.95
C ASN A 355 15.23 -4.42 -21.56
N ILE A 356 14.66 -3.75 -20.57
CA ILE A 356 15.10 -3.80 -19.19
C ILE A 356 14.28 -4.86 -18.46
N LYS A 357 14.97 -5.84 -17.88
CA LYS A 357 14.33 -6.89 -17.10
C LYS A 357 13.85 -6.35 -15.75
N THR A 358 12.63 -6.69 -15.37
CA THR A 358 12.03 -6.27 -14.11
C THR A 358 11.98 -7.41 -13.13
N VAL A 359 12.49 -7.19 -11.94
CA VAL A 359 12.48 -8.17 -10.85
C VAL A 359 11.89 -7.56 -9.59
N ALA A 360 11.15 -8.33 -8.82
CA ALA A 360 10.65 -7.90 -7.52
C ALA A 360 10.62 -9.06 -6.53
N THR A 361 10.70 -8.73 -5.24
CA THR A 361 10.44 -9.67 -4.16
C THR A 361 9.03 -9.45 -3.62
N GLN A 362 8.38 -10.52 -3.17
CA GLN A 362 7.10 -10.42 -2.48
C GLN A 362 7.29 -9.64 -1.18
N GLU A 363 6.71 -8.46 -1.10
CA GLU A 363 6.91 -7.57 0.04
C GLU A 363 6.13 -8.03 1.27
N ARG A 364 4.93 -8.57 1.07
CA ARG A 364 4.08 -9.06 2.16
C ARG A 364 3.66 -10.48 1.92
N PHE A 365 3.53 -11.23 3.02
CA PHE A 365 3.25 -12.65 2.92
C PHE A 365 1.78 -12.96 2.65
N ILE A 366 0.83 -12.16 3.08
CA ILE A 366 -0.62 -12.43 3.03
C ILE A 366 -1.08 -12.69 1.58
N THR A 367 -0.93 -13.93 1.13
CA THR A 367 -1.02 -14.31 -0.28
C THR A 367 -2.46 -14.20 -0.79
N THR A 368 -3.43 -14.67 0.00
CA THR A 368 -4.85 -14.65 -0.40
C THR A 368 -5.36 -13.22 -0.53
N PHE A 369 -4.98 -12.35 0.39
CA PHE A 369 -5.30 -10.93 0.34
C PHE A 369 -4.58 -10.22 -0.82
N TYR A 370 -3.33 -10.61 -1.09
CA TYR A 370 -2.50 -9.98 -2.12
C TYR A 370 -2.90 -10.34 -3.54
N THR A 371 -3.42 -11.54 -3.76
CA THR A 371 -3.95 -11.86 -5.09
C THR A 371 -5.11 -10.96 -5.47
N SER A 372 -5.74 -10.35 -4.48
CA SER A 372 -6.81 -9.38 -4.67
C SER A 372 -6.33 -7.92 -4.79
N PHE A 373 -5.16 -7.57 -4.26
CA PHE A 373 -4.67 -6.18 -4.22
C PHE A 373 -3.54 -5.88 -5.18
N ALA A 374 -2.91 -6.89 -5.73
CA ALA A 374 -1.71 -6.70 -6.52
C ALA A 374 -1.96 -7.02 -7.98
N ASN A 375 -2.21 -6.01 -8.78
CA ASN A 375 -2.13 -6.14 -10.22
C ASN A 375 -0.65 -6.10 -10.64
N VAL A 376 0.07 -7.21 -10.54
CA VAL A 376 1.51 -7.27 -10.75
C VAL A 376 1.84 -7.68 -12.18
N VAL A 377 2.72 -6.91 -12.81
CA VAL A 377 3.28 -7.18 -14.14
C VAL A 377 4.80 -7.14 -14.02
N LEU A 378 5.50 -8.25 -14.23
CA LEU A 378 6.95 -8.35 -14.05
C LEU A 378 7.57 -9.46 -14.91
N ASP A 379 8.90 -9.42 -15.12
CA ASP A 379 9.63 -10.56 -15.70
C ASP A 379 9.87 -11.65 -14.67
N THR A 380 10.43 -11.32 -13.51
CA THR A 380 10.73 -12.29 -12.44
C THR A 380 10.22 -11.82 -11.09
N TYR A 381 9.56 -12.71 -10.40
CA TYR A 381 9.00 -12.46 -9.07
C TYR A 381 9.49 -13.50 -8.08
N TYR A 382 10.15 -13.01 -7.05
CA TYR A 382 10.65 -13.83 -5.96
C TYR A 382 9.59 -13.97 -4.88
N ALA A 383 8.91 -15.11 -4.90
CA ALA A 383 7.80 -15.39 -3.99
C ALA A 383 8.29 -15.80 -2.60
N ALA A 384 7.51 -15.46 -1.58
CA ALA A 384 7.84 -15.74 -0.19
C ALA A 384 7.82 -17.23 0.17
N SER A 385 7.22 -18.08 -0.64
CA SER A 385 7.19 -19.54 -0.42
C SER A 385 6.69 -20.29 -1.66
N GLU A 386 6.81 -21.63 -1.63
CA GLU A 386 6.18 -22.52 -2.63
C GLU A 386 4.65 -22.36 -2.64
N TYR A 387 4.05 -22.17 -1.46
CA TYR A 387 2.63 -21.94 -1.30
C TYR A 387 2.21 -20.63 -2.00
N SER A 388 2.90 -19.53 -1.71
CA SER A 388 2.68 -18.24 -2.37
C SER A 388 2.84 -18.34 -3.88
N ALA A 389 3.91 -18.98 -4.35
CA ALA A 389 4.18 -19.15 -5.77
C ALA A 389 3.05 -19.87 -6.50
N LYS A 390 2.47 -20.92 -5.88
CA LYS A 390 1.33 -21.66 -6.44
C LYS A 390 0.08 -20.78 -6.57
N ILE A 391 -0.23 -19.97 -5.56
CA ILE A 391 -1.40 -19.07 -5.57
C ILE A 391 -1.20 -17.98 -6.62
N ILE A 392 -0.05 -17.32 -6.63
CA ILE A 392 0.29 -16.26 -7.58
C ILE A 392 0.20 -16.76 -9.00
N LYS A 393 0.74 -17.96 -9.29
CA LYS A 393 0.70 -18.58 -10.63
C LYS A 393 -0.72 -18.82 -11.15
N LYS A 394 -1.67 -19.09 -10.25
CA LYS A 394 -3.08 -19.34 -10.60
C LYS A 394 -3.89 -18.04 -10.69
N SER A 395 -3.38 -16.94 -10.16
CA SER A 395 -4.13 -15.68 -10.10
C SER A 395 -4.26 -15.02 -11.47
N LYS A 396 -5.44 -14.50 -11.76
CA LYS A 396 -5.69 -13.67 -12.95
C LYS A 396 -5.12 -12.24 -12.83
N TYR A 397 -4.73 -11.84 -11.62
CA TYR A 397 -4.21 -10.50 -11.32
C TYR A 397 -2.68 -10.40 -11.41
N TYR A 398 -2.01 -11.45 -11.84
CA TYR A 398 -0.57 -11.48 -12.04
C TYR A 398 -0.23 -11.83 -13.49
N ASP A 399 0.66 -11.06 -14.10
CA ASP A 399 1.31 -11.35 -15.37
C ASP A 399 2.82 -11.37 -15.16
N ILE A 400 3.35 -12.54 -14.81
CA ILE A 400 4.72 -12.76 -14.43
C ILE A 400 5.29 -13.91 -15.25
N LYS A 401 6.47 -13.70 -15.87
CA LYS A 401 7.11 -14.74 -16.70
C LYS A 401 7.73 -15.85 -15.84
N ASN A 402 8.44 -15.46 -14.76
CA ASN A 402 9.15 -16.38 -13.88
C ASN A 402 8.76 -16.13 -12.42
N ILE A 403 8.30 -17.15 -11.72
CA ILE A 403 8.02 -17.08 -10.29
C ILE A 403 8.97 -18.04 -9.59
N VAL A 404 9.81 -17.49 -8.70
CA VAL A 404 10.85 -18.22 -7.99
C VAL A 404 10.58 -18.16 -6.49
N PRO A 405 10.23 -19.28 -5.84
CA PRO A 405 10.10 -19.31 -4.38
C PRO A 405 11.47 -19.17 -3.73
N VAL A 406 11.63 -18.15 -2.88
CA VAL A 406 12.92 -17.86 -2.22
C VAL A 406 12.82 -17.78 -0.70
N GLY A 407 11.63 -17.53 -0.16
CA GLY A 407 11.38 -17.27 1.25
C GLY A 407 10.97 -15.82 1.49
N GLN A 408 10.58 -15.53 2.74
CA GLN A 408 10.20 -14.19 3.18
C GLN A 408 11.46 -13.38 3.47
N TYR A 409 11.83 -12.48 2.57
CA TYR A 409 13.14 -11.85 2.59
C TYR A 409 13.42 -10.97 3.83
N ARG A 410 12.38 -10.33 4.38
CA ARG A 410 12.55 -9.51 5.60
C ARG A 410 12.74 -10.36 6.85
N SER A 411 12.34 -11.62 6.81
CA SER A 411 12.51 -12.53 7.94
C SER A 411 13.98 -12.81 8.28
N ASP A 412 14.91 -12.56 7.35
CA ASP A 412 16.35 -12.68 7.60
C ASP A 412 16.82 -11.77 8.76
N TYR A 413 16.14 -10.63 8.99
CA TYR A 413 16.42 -9.78 10.14
C TYR A 413 16.09 -10.45 11.50
N ILE A 414 15.07 -11.30 11.53
CA ILE A 414 14.78 -12.10 12.75
C ILE A 414 15.95 -13.05 13.05
N SER A 415 16.43 -13.77 12.03
CA SER A 415 17.61 -14.64 12.19
C SER A 415 18.84 -13.87 12.64
N LEU A 416 19.06 -12.69 12.06
CA LEU A 416 20.22 -11.85 12.38
C LEU A 416 20.25 -11.45 13.86
N TYR A 417 19.08 -11.14 14.44
CA TYR A 417 18.99 -10.65 15.81
C TYR A 417 18.68 -11.73 16.84
N LYS A 418 18.34 -12.95 16.42
CA LYS A 418 18.07 -14.07 17.33
C LYS A 418 19.35 -14.47 18.07
N GLY A 419 19.32 -14.39 19.40
CA GLY A 419 20.49 -14.69 20.23
C GLY A 419 21.56 -13.60 20.31
N GLN A 420 21.34 -12.44 19.67
CA GLN A 420 22.21 -11.27 19.80
C GLN A 420 21.81 -10.37 20.98
N SER A 421 22.38 -9.16 21.05
CA SER A 421 22.15 -8.23 22.15
C SER A 421 20.67 -8.02 22.45
N ILE A 422 20.30 -8.26 23.70
CA ILE A 422 18.94 -8.06 24.18
C ILE A 422 18.65 -6.56 24.22
N PRO A 423 17.53 -6.09 23.63
CA PRO A 423 17.12 -4.71 23.74
C PRO A 423 17.01 -4.22 25.19
N GLU A 424 17.43 -3.00 25.46
CA GLU A 424 17.48 -2.45 26.81
C GLU A 424 16.10 -2.48 27.49
N GLU A 425 15.03 -2.15 26.76
CA GLU A 425 13.65 -2.13 27.25
C GLU A 425 13.20 -3.46 27.88
N ILE A 426 13.76 -4.59 27.44
CA ILE A 426 13.39 -5.93 27.95
C ILE A 426 14.50 -6.59 28.76
N SER A 427 15.68 -5.97 28.85
CA SER A 427 16.85 -6.59 29.45
C SER A 427 16.62 -6.94 30.95
N SER A 428 16.08 -6.01 31.73
CA SER A 428 15.78 -6.23 33.15
C SER A 428 14.69 -7.31 33.36
N ALA A 429 13.66 -7.29 32.52
CA ALA A 429 12.58 -8.28 32.60
C ALA A 429 13.10 -9.69 32.26
N LYS A 430 13.94 -9.85 31.25
CA LYS A 430 14.58 -11.13 30.91
C LYS A 430 15.50 -11.62 32.03
N LYS A 431 16.31 -10.72 32.60
CA LYS A 431 17.20 -11.07 33.73
C LYS A 431 16.42 -11.54 34.96
N SER A 432 15.22 -11.01 35.20
CA SER A 432 14.32 -11.46 36.27
C SER A 432 13.47 -12.70 35.91
N GLY A 433 13.73 -13.34 34.76
CA GLY A 433 13.06 -14.56 34.33
C GLY A 433 11.63 -14.37 33.82
N LYS A 434 11.23 -13.13 33.52
CA LYS A 434 9.90 -12.86 32.97
C LYS A 434 9.81 -13.30 31.52
N LYS A 435 8.63 -13.75 31.12
CA LYS A 435 8.28 -14.01 29.73
C LYS A 435 8.01 -12.71 28.99
N ILE A 436 8.54 -12.57 27.78
CA ILE A 436 8.43 -11.36 26.97
C ILE A 436 7.32 -11.52 25.93
N LEU A 437 6.29 -10.70 26.05
CA LEU A 437 5.25 -10.54 25.04
C LEU A 437 5.52 -9.28 24.23
N VAL A 438 5.63 -9.41 22.92
CA VAL A 438 5.66 -8.27 22.01
C VAL A 438 4.29 -8.12 21.34
N VAL A 439 3.59 -7.05 21.66
CA VAL A 439 2.29 -6.72 21.08
C VAL A 439 2.49 -5.72 19.97
N LEU A 440 2.27 -6.16 18.74
CA LEU A 440 2.42 -5.34 17.54
C LEU A 440 1.11 -4.59 17.25
N GLY A 441 1.11 -3.30 17.58
CA GLY A 441 -0.03 -2.44 17.36
C GLY A 441 -0.30 -2.23 15.87
N HIS A 442 -1.57 -2.16 15.54
CA HIS A 442 -2.02 -1.87 14.19
C HIS A 442 -1.89 -0.37 13.86
N HIS A 443 -1.89 -0.03 12.56
CA HIS A 443 -2.00 1.37 12.14
C HIS A 443 -3.25 2.02 12.75
N CYS A 444 -3.05 3.17 13.40
CA CYS A 444 -4.13 3.97 13.96
C CYS A 444 -4.14 5.32 13.24
N PRO A 445 -5.30 5.77 12.73
CA PRO A 445 -5.40 7.08 12.10
C PRO A 445 -5.02 8.21 13.07
N ASN A 446 -4.27 9.21 12.59
CA ASN A 446 -3.86 10.37 13.39
C ASN A 446 -4.99 11.38 13.59
N HIS A 447 -6.09 11.23 12.84
CA HIS A 447 -7.18 12.21 12.82
C HIS A 447 -8.53 11.52 12.97
N TRP A 448 -9.41 12.11 13.76
CA TRP A 448 -10.75 11.59 14.05
C TRP A 448 -11.57 11.31 12.78
N PHE A 449 -11.46 12.15 11.74
CA PHE A 449 -12.26 11.98 10.52
C PHE A 449 -11.80 10.79 9.67
N GLU A 450 -10.53 10.42 9.71
CA GLU A 450 -10.03 9.21 9.06
C GLU A 450 -10.47 7.97 9.84
N SER A 451 -10.37 8.02 11.16
CA SER A 451 -10.90 6.99 12.06
C SER A 451 -12.38 6.72 11.83
N TYR A 452 -13.16 7.79 11.67
CA TYR A 452 -14.62 7.69 11.51
C TYR A 452 -15.03 6.97 10.22
N THR A 453 -14.14 6.86 9.24
CA THR A 453 -14.40 6.25 7.94
C THR A 453 -13.77 4.87 7.77
N ASP A 454 -12.95 4.42 8.71
CA ASP A 454 -12.28 3.13 8.62
C ASP A 454 -12.95 2.09 9.52
N PRO A 455 -13.45 0.99 8.95
CA PRO A 455 -14.14 -0.03 9.72
C PRO A 455 -13.21 -0.92 10.54
N ILE A 456 -11.91 -0.95 10.18
CA ILE A 456 -10.94 -1.92 10.72
C ILE A 456 -9.99 -1.27 11.70
N VAL A 457 -9.56 -0.03 11.39
CA VAL A 457 -8.52 0.70 12.12
C VAL A 457 -9.06 2.00 12.72
N ASN A 458 -10.27 1.97 13.26
CA ASN A 458 -10.88 3.11 13.91
C ASN A 458 -10.39 3.28 15.36
N TRP A 459 -10.60 4.46 15.93
CA TRP A 459 -10.15 4.80 17.27
C TRP A 459 -10.82 3.99 18.37
N SER A 460 -12.08 3.62 18.20
CA SER A 460 -12.80 2.78 19.15
C SER A 460 -12.21 1.36 19.19
N ALA A 461 -11.97 0.77 18.01
CA ALA A 461 -11.29 -0.51 17.92
C ALA A 461 -9.88 -0.47 18.55
N GLN A 462 -9.17 0.66 18.39
CA GLN A 462 -7.87 0.85 19.03
C GLN A 462 -7.98 0.89 20.57
N ILE A 463 -9.01 1.53 21.12
CA ILE A 463 -9.26 1.51 22.57
C ILE A 463 -9.53 0.08 23.04
N SER A 464 -10.42 -0.66 22.37
CA SER A 464 -10.74 -2.06 22.72
C SER A 464 -9.48 -2.94 22.71
N PHE A 465 -8.62 -2.78 21.70
CA PHE A 465 -7.35 -3.49 21.66
C PHE A 465 -6.44 -3.18 22.84
N LEU A 466 -6.30 -1.91 23.21
CA LEU A 466 -5.49 -1.50 24.35
C LEU A 466 -6.08 -1.96 25.68
N GLU A 467 -7.41 -2.02 25.82
CA GLU A 467 -8.07 -2.60 26.99
C GLU A 467 -7.77 -4.10 27.12
N ASP A 468 -7.78 -4.84 26.02
CA ASP A 468 -7.39 -6.26 26.04
C ASP A 468 -5.91 -6.45 26.41
N VAL A 469 -5.02 -5.56 25.97
CA VAL A 469 -3.60 -5.59 26.40
C VAL A 469 -3.46 -5.35 27.90
N ILE A 470 -4.23 -4.42 28.48
CA ILE A 470 -4.26 -4.20 29.93
C ILE A 470 -4.79 -5.44 30.66
N ARG A 471 -5.89 -6.02 30.19
CA ARG A 471 -6.45 -7.27 30.75
C ARG A 471 -5.45 -8.42 30.70
N LEU A 472 -4.71 -8.56 29.59
CA LEU A 472 -3.61 -9.56 29.50
C LEU A 472 -2.56 -9.35 30.57
N SER A 473 -2.12 -8.11 30.80
CA SER A 473 -1.10 -7.81 31.81
C SER A 473 -1.54 -8.12 33.24
N GLN A 474 -2.85 -8.08 33.48
CA GLN A 474 -3.45 -8.39 34.80
C GLN A 474 -3.67 -9.90 35.02
N ASN A 475 -3.74 -10.70 33.94
CA ASN A 475 -4.09 -12.11 33.96
C ASN A 475 -2.92 -13.05 33.61
N LEU A 476 -1.78 -12.50 33.23
CA LEU A 476 -0.56 -13.24 32.88
C LEU A 476 0.54 -12.90 33.90
N ASP A 477 0.66 -13.74 34.95
CA ASP A 477 1.72 -13.60 35.90
C ASP A 477 3.09 -13.83 35.25
N ASN A 478 4.13 -13.23 35.82
CA ASN A 478 5.51 -13.37 35.37
C ASN A 478 5.74 -13.02 33.87
N THR A 479 4.96 -12.08 33.36
CA THR A 479 5.12 -11.58 31.98
C THR A 479 5.50 -10.11 31.95
N PHE A 480 6.14 -9.71 30.86
CA PHE A 480 6.43 -8.31 30.55
C PHE A 480 6.00 -8.02 29.11
N ILE A 481 5.16 -7.01 28.92
CA ILE A 481 4.52 -6.68 27.66
C ILE A 481 5.17 -5.45 27.05
N ILE A 482 5.65 -5.59 25.83
CA ILE A 482 6.12 -4.48 25.00
C ILE A 482 5.06 -4.18 23.96
N LEU A 483 4.46 -3.01 24.05
CA LEU A 483 3.52 -2.52 23.05
C LEU A 483 4.27 -1.71 21.99
N ARG A 484 4.34 -2.22 20.77
CA ARG A 484 5.11 -1.63 19.68
C ARG A 484 4.21 -1.22 18.52
N TYR A 485 4.25 0.06 18.16
CA TYR A 485 3.57 0.62 16.99
C TYR A 485 4.56 1.03 15.91
N LYS A 486 4.08 1.12 14.67
CA LYS A 486 4.86 1.69 13.57
C LYS A 486 5.10 3.19 13.77
N VAL A 487 4.08 3.90 14.26
CA VAL A 487 4.10 5.34 14.63
C VAL A 487 3.15 5.56 15.82
N LEU A 488 3.44 6.56 16.65
CA LEU A 488 2.66 6.91 17.85
C LEU A 488 1.99 8.29 17.76
N ASP A 489 1.89 8.87 16.56
CA ASP A 489 1.34 10.22 16.38
C ASP A 489 -0.10 10.33 16.89
N TRP A 490 -0.89 9.26 16.77
CA TRP A 490 -2.25 9.16 17.29
C TRP A 490 -2.32 9.29 18.83
N ALA A 491 -1.27 8.89 19.54
CA ALA A 491 -1.22 8.89 21.00
C ALA A 491 -1.24 10.30 21.62
N SER A 492 -0.95 11.31 20.83
CA SER A 492 -1.02 12.73 21.27
C SER A 492 -2.45 13.29 21.30
N ASP A 493 -3.43 12.58 20.69
CA ASP A 493 -4.82 13.06 20.69
C ASP A 493 -5.48 12.86 22.06
N PRO A 494 -6.22 13.87 22.56
CA PRO A 494 -6.92 13.80 23.85
C PRO A 494 -7.87 12.60 24.00
N TYR A 495 -8.37 12.06 22.90
CA TYR A 495 -9.23 10.87 22.88
C TYR A 495 -8.57 9.65 23.57
N PHE A 496 -7.25 9.50 23.43
CA PHE A 496 -6.51 8.36 23.98
C PHE A 496 -5.96 8.60 25.39
N LYS A 497 -6.06 9.81 25.93
CA LYS A 497 -5.45 10.18 27.22
C LYS A 497 -5.80 9.21 28.36
N ASN A 498 -7.06 8.81 28.46
CA ASN A 498 -7.52 7.94 29.56
C ASN A 498 -6.91 6.53 29.45
N ILE A 499 -6.95 5.93 28.27
CA ILE A 499 -6.40 4.57 28.09
C ILE A 499 -4.87 4.55 28.22
N LEU A 500 -4.19 5.56 27.76
CA LEU A 500 -2.74 5.68 27.90
C LEU A 500 -2.33 5.85 29.37
N ASN A 501 -3.10 6.61 30.16
CA ASN A 501 -2.87 6.71 31.61
C ASN A 501 -3.05 5.34 32.29
N LYS A 502 -4.06 4.57 31.91
CA LYS A 502 -4.23 3.19 32.45
C LYS A 502 -3.03 2.31 32.11
N ILE A 503 -2.52 2.36 30.88
CA ILE A 503 -1.33 1.60 30.46
C ILE A 503 -0.10 2.02 31.26
N ASN A 504 0.14 3.30 31.42
CA ASN A 504 1.30 3.82 32.16
C ASN A 504 1.28 3.44 33.64
N ASN A 505 0.11 3.15 34.21
CA ASN A 505 -0.03 2.65 35.56
C ASN A 505 0.22 1.13 35.70
N CYS A 506 0.33 0.40 34.58
CA CYS A 506 0.64 -1.03 34.60
C CYS A 506 2.17 -1.23 34.68
N LYS A 507 2.64 -1.85 35.78
CA LYS A 507 4.09 -2.07 36.04
C LYS A 507 4.78 -3.01 35.02
N ASN A 508 4.02 -3.81 34.33
CA ASN A 508 4.50 -4.83 33.39
C ASN A 508 4.16 -4.57 31.94
N ILE A 509 3.73 -3.34 31.59
CA ILE A 509 3.53 -2.88 30.23
C ILE A 509 4.45 -1.69 29.95
N VAL A 510 5.10 -1.69 28.79
CA VAL A 510 5.85 -0.53 28.29
C VAL A 510 5.43 -0.26 26.84
N ILE A 511 5.22 1.01 26.51
CA ILE A 511 5.05 1.45 25.12
C ILE A 511 6.43 1.79 24.56
N SER A 512 6.90 0.96 23.64
CA SER A 512 8.19 1.19 22.98
C SER A 512 8.16 2.38 22.05
N ASN A 513 9.02 3.35 22.29
CA ASN A 513 9.16 4.58 21.51
C ASN A 513 10.52 4.74 20.81
N ASN A 514 11.37 3.70 20.87
CA ASN A 514 12.64 3.71 20.16
C ASN A 514 12.43 3.60 18.64
N TYR A 515 12.33 4.74 17.96
CA TYR A 515 12.21 4.86 16.50
C TYR A 515 13.51 5.30 15.84
N GLU A 516 14.55 5.57 16.62
CA GLU A 516 15.85 6.02 16.12
C GLU A 516 16.72 4.85 15.70
N GLU A 517 16.60 3.73 16.37
CA GLU A 517 17.36 2.52 16.08
C GLU A 517 16.77 1.74 14.90
N SER A 518 17.61 1.49 13.91
CA SER A 518 17.25 0.66 12.77
C SER A 518 16.89 -0.76 13.19
N HIS A 519 15.87 -1.33 12.54
CA HIS A 519 15.41 -2.70 12.76
C HIS A 519 14.98 -3.03 14.22
N TYR A 520 14.77 -2.02 15.06
CA TYR A 520 14.48 -2.24 16.47
C TYR A 520 13.28 -3.16 16.71
N SER A 521 12.23 -3.05 15.89
CA SER A 521 11.08 -3.98 15.97
C SER A 521 11.48 -5.43 15.72
N TYR A 522 12.45 -5.69 14.84
CA TYR A 522 12.99 -7.05 14.61
C TYR A 522 13.80 -7.54 15.80
N LYS A 523 14.59 -6.68 16.44
CA LYS A 523 15.33 -7.04 17.66
C LYS A 523 14.39 -7.40 18.80
N LEU A 524 13.31 -6.65 19.00
CA LEU A 524 12.28 -6.96 19.99
C LEU A 524 11.63 -8.31 19.69
N CYS A 525 11.15 -8.52 18.45
CA CYS A 525 10.47 -9.74 18.06
C CYS A 525 11.38 -10.97 18.13
N ALA A 526 12.65 -10.87 17.72
CA ALA A 526 13.61 -11.96 17.80
C ALA A 526 13.90 -12.43 19.24
N ASN A 527 13.61 -11.57 20.22
CA ASN A 527 13.78 -11.82 21.64
C ASN A 527 12.46 -12.09 22.40
N ALA A 528 11.34 -12.18 21.70
CA ALA A 528 10.03 -12.43 22.28
C ALA A 528 9.80 -13.93 22.57
N ASP A 529 9.05 -14.24 23.64
CA ASP A 529 8.52 -15.58 23.89
C ASP A 529 7.17 -15.78 23.17
N LEU A 530 6.43 -14.68 22.95
CA LEU A 530 5.15 -14.68 22.23
C LEU A 530 4.93 -13.32 21.56
N ILE A 531 4.38 -13.34 20.34
CA ILE A 531 3.95 -12.14 19.64
C ILE A 531 2.44 -12.13 19.50
N ILE A 532 1.83 -10.98 19.77
CA ILE A 532 0.41 -10.75 19.55
C ILE A 532 0.28 -9.64 18.50
N ALA A 533 -0.51 -9.88 17.47
CA ALA A 533 -0.73 -8.94 16.40
C ALA A 533 -2.17 -9.02 15.88
N LYS A 534 -2.65 -7.97 15.24
CA LYS A 534 -3.89 -8.05 14.46
C LYS A 534 -3.59 -8.43 13.02
N ASN A 535 -2.79 -7.59 12.36
CA ASN A 535 -2.53 -7.66 10.93
C ASN A 535 -1.23 -6.91 10.62
N THR A 536 -0.13 -7.62 10.58
CA THR A 536 1.18 -7.04 10.27
C THR A 536 2.11 -8.07 9.65
N SER A 537 2.82 -7.70 8.59
CA SER A 537 3.80 -8.58 7.94
C SER A 537 4.95 -8.99 8.86
N LEU A 538 5.25 -8.19 9.88
CA LEU A 538 6.28 -8.56 10.86
C LEU A 538 5.88 -9.80 11.69
N ALA A 539 4.59 -10.01 11.95
CA ALA A 539 4.10 -11.22 12.59
C ALA A 539 4.29 -12.46 11.69
N ASP A 540 4.00 -12.32 10.39
CA ASP A 540 4.26 -13.38 9.41
C ASP A 540 5.75 -13.73 9.34
N GLU A 541 6.61 -12.70 9.36
CA GLU A 541 8.06 -12.85 9.34
C GLU A 541 8.58 -13.59 10.61
N CYS A 542 7.93 -13.39 11.73
CA CYS A 542 8.24 -14.09 12.98
C CYS A 542 7.82 -15.58 12.94
N LEU A 543 6.66 -15.87 12.35
CA LEU A 543 6.19 -17.26 12.15
C LEU A 543 7.18 -18.07 11.31
N VAL A 544 7.82 -17.47 10.31
CA VAL A 544 8.85 -18.14 9.49
C VAL A 544 10.00 -18.71 10.35
N HIS A 545 10.29 -18.07 11.50
CA HIS A 545 11.33 -18.47 12.44
C HIS A 545 10.81 -19.21 13.67
N GLU A 546 9.57 -19.73 13.60
CA GLU A 546 8.93 -20.50 14.66
C GLU A 546 8.77 -19.73 15.98
N ILE A 547 8.81 -18.39 15.92
CA ILE A 547 8.44 -17.57 17.06
C ILE A 547 6.91 -17.62 17.16
N PRO A 548 6.35 -18.01 18.33
CA PRO A 548 4.91 -18.11 18.49
C PRO A 548 4.22 -16.78 18.22
N VAL A 549 3.17 -16.80 17.39
CA VAL A 549 2.35 -15.64 17.07
C VAL A 549 0.88 -15.99 17.28
N LEU A 550 0.14 -15.08 17.91
CA LEU A 550 -1.32 -15.07 17.94
C LEU A 550 -1.85 -13.84 17.21
N PHE A 551 -2.82 -14.06 16.33
CA PHE A 551 -3.55 -12.98 15.69
C PHE A 551 -4.84 -12.71 16.44
N HIS A 552 -4.95 -11.50 17.01
CA HIS A 552 -6.10 -11.12 17.83
C HIS A 552 -7.11 -10.29 17.03
N GLU A 553 -8.30 -10.84 16.87
CA GLU A 553 -9.44 -10.15 16.26
C GLU A 553 -10.35 -9.55 17.33
N TYR A 554 -10.00 -8.38 17.80
CA TYR A 554 -10.67 -7.68 18.90
C TYR A 554 -11.91 -6.87 18.51
N THR A 555 -12.23 -6.81 17.22
CA THR A 555 -13.39 -6.03 16.75
C THR A 555 -14.70 -6.82 16.81
N HIS A 556 -14.66 -8.10 17.15
CA HIS A 556 -15.78 -9.04 17.30
C HIS A 556 -16.74 -9.17 16.09
N ASN A 557 -16.77 -8.17 15.21
CA ASN A 557 -17.69 -8.08 14.09
C ASN A 557 -17.05 -8.49 12.76
N MET A 558 -15.74 -8.76 12.75
CA MET A 558 -14.93 -8.91 11.55
C MET A 558 -14.50 -10.35 11.28
N LYS A 559 -15.01 -11.33 12.04
CA LYS A 559 -14.64 -12.76 11.88
C LYS A 559 -14.60 -13.21 10.42
N LYS A 560 -15.58 -12.81 9.62
CA LYS A 560 -15.64 -13.19 8.20
C LYS A 560 -14.66 -12.42 7.33
N ILE A 561 -14.39 -11.16 7.60
CA ILE A 561 -13.54 -10.30 6.76
C ILE A 561 -12.07 -10.63 6.99
N ILE A 562 -11.65 -10.73 8.26
CA ILE A 562 -10.28 -11.08 8.59
C ILE A 562 -10.01 -12.54 8.26
N ALA A 563 -10.96 -13.42 8.57
CA ALA A 563 -10.89 -14.80 8.20
C ALA A 563 -10.74 -15.03 6.69
N GLY A 564 -11.36 -14.21 5.86
CA GLY A 564 -11.16 -14.26 4.40
C GLY A 564 -9.83 -13.70 3.91
N ALA A 565 -9.11 -12.96 4.75
CA ALA A 565 -7.88 -12.27 4.37
C ALA A 565 -6.59 -12.99 4.77
N PHE A 566 -6.67 -14.00 5.66
CA PHE A 566 -5.49 -14.71 6.16
C PHE A 566 -5.47 -16.17 5.72
N ASP A 567 -4.31 -16.62 5.30
CA ASP A 567 -4.04 -18.01 4.96
C ASP A 567 -4.04 -18.96 6.18
N TYR A 568 -4.35 -18.43 7.36
CA TYR A 568 -4.32 -19.12 8.68
C TYR A 568 -5.69 -19.54 9.20
N LEU A 569 -6.73 -19.40 8.43
CA LEU A 569 -8.13 -19.55 8.85
C LEU A 569 -8.49 -20.85 9.55
N SER A 570 -7.82 -21.93 9.17
CA SER A 570 -8.04 -23.25 9.74
C SER A 570 -7.10 -23.56 10.93
N SER A 571 -6.28 -22.58 11.36
CA SER A 571 -5.30 -22.78 12.42
C SER A 571 -5.76 -22.16 13.73
N GLY A 572 -5.32 -22.73 14.83
CA GLY A 572 -5.60 -22.25 16.18
C GLY A 572 -4.95 -20.92 16.56
N ILE A 573 -4.11 -20.31 15.68
CA ILE A 573 -3.38 -19.07 16.00
C ILE A 573 -4.23 -17.80 15.90
N ILE A 574 -5.46 -17.87 15.41
CA ILE A 574 -6.38 -16.74 15.40
C ILE A 574 -7.22 -16.78 16.68
N CYS A 575 -7.28 -15.66 17.40
CA CYS A 575 -8.10 -15.46 18.58
C CYS A 575 -9.22 -14.49 18.25
N TYR A 576 -10.46 -14.90 18.43
CA TYR A 576 -11.64 -14.10 18.07
C TYR A 576 -12.23 -13.30 19.22
N ASP A 577 -11.76 -13.53 20.43
CA ASP A 577 -12.12 -12.78 21.62
C ASP A 577 -10.97 -12.80 22.64
N PHE A 578 -11.15 -12.11 23.74
CA PHE A 578 -10.14 -11.99 24.79
C PHE A 578 -9.89 -13.31 25.52
N GLU A 579 -10.91 -14.12 25.74
CA GLU A 579 -10.80 -15.36 26.51
C GLU A 579 -9.96 -16.39 25.73
N GLU A 580 -10.18 -16.52 24.42
CA GLU A 580 -9.32 -17.31 23.54
C GLU A 580 -7.87 -16.79 23.53
N LEU A 581 -7.71 -15.46 23.48
CA LEU A 581 -6.37 -14.85 23.48
C LEU A 581 -5.64 -15.17 24.79
N LEU A 582 -6.31 -15.06 25.93
CA LEU A 582 -5.73 -15.32 27.24
C LEU A 582 -5.34 -16.80 27.41
N GLU A 583 -6.26 -17.72 27.06
CA GLU A 583 -6.04 -19.16 27.15
C GLU A 583 -4.85 -19.60 26.29
N LYS A 584 -4.84 -19.20 25.01
CA LYS A 584 -3.79 -19.54 24.06
C LYS A 584 -2.45 -18.90 24.45
N SER A 585 -2.47 -17.68 24.99
CA SER A 585 -1.25 -17.03 25.49
C SER A 585 -0.66 -17.80 26.67
N LYS A 586 -1.48 -18.19 27.66
CA LYS A 586 -1.04 -19.03 28.79
C LYS A 586 -0.44 -20.35 28.30
N SER A 587 -1.12 -20.99 27.37
CA SER A 587 -0.71 -22.25 26.79
C SER A 587 0.67 -22.15 26.12
N LEU A 588 0.88 -21.13 25.28
CA LEU A 588 2.15 -20.92 24.55
C LEU A 588 3.32 -20.49 25.46
N LEU A 589 3.04 -19.73 26.53
CA LEU A 589 4.09 -19.19 27.39
C LEU A 589 4.56 -20.17 28.47
N PHE A 590 3.65 -20.98 29.02
CA PHE A 590 3.91 -21.73 30.24
C PHE A 590 3.84 -23.24 30.06
N ASN A 591 3.23 -23.76 28.97
CA ASN A 591 3.14 -25.20 28.73
C ASN A 591 4.20 -25.66 27.72
N SER A 592 5.07 -26.59 28.14
CA SER A 592 6.15 -27.10 27.28
C SER A 592 5.67 -28.04 26.17
N SER A 593 4.65 -28.87 26.45
CA SER A 593 4.01 -29.72 25.43
C SER A 593 2.66 -29.12 25.03
N ASN A 594 2.57 -28.56 23.81
CA ASN A 594 1.41 -27.78 23.42
C ASN A 594 0.99 -28.06 22.01
N LYS A 595 -0.21 -28.60 21.83
CA LYS A 595 -0.83 -28.83 20.52
C LYS A 595 -0.76 -27.60 19.61
N LEU A 596 -0.90 -26.40 20.17
CA LEU A 596 -0.82 -25.16 19.39
C LEU A 596 0.59 -24.88 18.85
N ARG A 597 1.66 -25.29 19.56
CA ARG A 597 3.04 -25.21 19.03
C ARG A 597 3.23 -26.16 17.85
N ASP A 598 2.67 -27.37 17.94
CA ASP A 598 2.71 -28.33 16.85
C ASP A 598 1.94 -27.80 15.62
N GLU A 599 0.78 -27.18 15.85
CA GLU A 599 0.02 -26.51 14.79
C GLU A 599 0.82 -25.37 14.13
N ILE A 600 1.54 -24.55 14.90
CA ILE A 600 2.41 -23.49 14.37
C ILE A 600 3.53 -24.11 13.51
N THR A 601 4.14 -25.19 13.97
CA THR A 601 5.20 -25.89 13.23
C THR A 601 4.67 -26.48 11.91
N GLU A 602 3.51 -27.12 11.95
CA GLU A 602 2.87 -27.66 10.74
C GLU A 602 2.42 -26.56 9.77
N LEU A 603 1.89 -25.46 10.31
CA LEU A 603 1.54 -24.28 9.53
C LEU A 603 2.78 -23.70 8.82
N ASN A 604 3.90 -23.60 9.53
CA ASN A 604 5.15 -23.15 9.00
C ASN A 604 5.62 -24.03 7.83
N LYS A 605 5.63 -25.34 8.02
CA LYS A 605 5.96 -26.30 6.97
C LYS A 605 5.05 -26.17 5.73
N LYS A 606 3.75 -25.97 5.94
CA LYS A 606 2.76 -25.86 4.86
C LYS A 606 2.88 -24.55 4.10
N ILE A 607 2.99 -23.43 4.80
CA ILE A 607 2.81 -22.10 4.23
C ILE A 607 4.14 -21.45 3.85
N TYR A 608 5.18 -21.63 4.69
CA TYR A 608 6.47 -20.95 4.54
C TYR A 608 7.59 -21.81 3.95
N HIS A 609 7.27 -23.04 3.56
CA HIS A 609 8.27 -23.94 2.99
C HIS A 609 8.91 -23.37 1.73
N VAL A 610 10.22 -23.47 1.66
CA VAL A 610 11.07 -23.28 0.47
C VAL A 610 12.03 -24.45 0.38
N LYS A 611 12.28 -24.94 -0.84
CA LYS A 611 13.18 -26.08 -1.06
C LYS A 611 14.62 -25.78 -0.68
N GLU A 612 15.06 -24.58 -0.98
CA GLU A 612 16.41 -24.11 -0.68
C GLU A 612 16.36 -22.98 0.35
N LYS A 613 16.76 -23.27 1.59
CA LYS A 613 17.00 -22.22 2.60
C LYS A 613 18.35 -21.56 2.29
N SER A 614 18.33 -20.52 1.51
CA SER A 614 19.53 -19.69 1.24
C SER A 614 19.29 -18.27 1.75
N ASN A 615 20.36 -17.52 1.93
CA ASN A 615 20.23 -16.08 2.16
C ASN A 615 19.53 -15.47 0.94
N ILE A 616 18.30 -15.01 1.14
CA ILE A 616 17.38 -14.59 0.08
C ILE A 616 17.92 -13.39 -0.66
N LYS A 617 18.49 -12.43 0.08
CA LYS A 617 19.11 -11.23 -0.44
C LYS A 617 20.23 -11.60 -1.42
N ASN A 618 21.13 -12.51 -1.02
CA ASN A 618 22.22 -12.96 -1.85
C ASN A 618 21.71 -13.64 -3.14
N LYS A 619 20.69 -14.50 -3.03
CA LYS A 619 20.11 -15.18 -4.19
C LYS A 619 19.54 -14.19 -5.20
N VAL A 620 18.73 -13.23 -4.76
CA VAL A 620 18.13 -12.21 -5.62
C VAL A 620 19.22 -11.37 -6.30
N MET A 621 20.26 -10.98 -5.55
CA MET A 621 21.37 -10.18 -6.08
C MET A 621 22.20 -10.95 -7.10
N LEU A 622 22.53 -12.19 -6.83
CA LEU A 622 23.29 -13.05 -7.78
C LEU A 622 22.51 -13.29 -9.07
N ASP A 623 21.20 -13.49 -8.97
CA ASP A 623 20.35 -13.64 -10.16
C ASP A 623 20.28 -12.33 -10.97
N CYS A 624 20.21 -11.18 -10.32
CA CYS A 624 20.30 -9.88 -11.01
C CYS A 624 21.64 -9.71 -11.74
N ILE A 625 22.75 -10.08 -11.09
CA ILE A 625 24.10 -10.05 -11.70
C ILE A 625 24.15 -10.96 -12.92
N ARG A 626 23.67 -12.21 -12.83
CA ARG A 626 23.59 -13.13 -13.96
C ARG A 626 22.78 -12.57 -15.14
N ILE A 627 21.64 -11.91 -14.85
CA ILE A 627 20.85 -11.24 -15.90
C ILE A 627 21.65 -10.14 -16.57
N ILE A 628 22.43 -9.36 -15.81
CA ILE A 628 23.28 -8.29 -16.35
C ILE A 628 24.39 -8.85 -17.22
N GLU A 629 25.03 -9.94 -16.78
CA GLU A 629 26.17 -10.54 -17.48
C GLU A 629 25.75 -11.25 -18.77
N ASN A 630 24.56 -11.83 -18.81
CA ASN A 630 23.99 -12.53 -19.98
C ASN A 630 23.26 -11.61 -20.97
N SER A 631 23.21 -10.31 -20.73
CA SER A 631 22.51 -9.31 -21.57
C SER A 631 23.47 -8.30 -22.18
#